data_8c216465c29ab37bf9e6010ac5a13f8f
#
_entry.id   8c216465c29ab37bf9e6010ac5a13f8f
#
_cell.length_a   1.000
_cell.length_b   1.000
_cell.length_c   1.000
_cell.angle_alpha   90.00
_cell.angle_beta   90.00
_cell.angle_gamma   90.00
#
_symmetry.space_group_name_H-M   'P 1'
#
loop_
_entity.id
_entity.type
_entity.pdbx_description
1 polymer ?
#
loop_
_entity_poly.entity_id
_entity_poly.type
_entity_poly.pdbx_seq_one_letter_code
_entity_poly.pdbx_strand_id
1 'polypeptide(L)'
;MRRLAIFLAGFAVPAIALAQSLTPITTTPLMPPSARQPSAPMATPPPVDQTQALPAVAPPAAPQSIQLTWVPQSTAQLQVLDKVNAQNALVTVKVGQEAQFGSLNILVQACDIHPPDQPQDSAAFLTITDSRPDAPGFRGWMLADNPSLSMLQHPIYDVRVVGCKA
;
A
#
# COMPACT_ATOMS: atom_id res chain seq x y z
N MET A 1 11.83 -24.72 -63.12
CA MET A 1 11.50 -25.85 -62.20
C MET A 1 12.67 -26.02 -61.25
N ARG A 2 12.62 -25.39 -60.08
CA ARG A 2 13.65 -25.49 -59.05
C ARG A 2 12.99 -26.03 -57.78
N ARG A 3 13.27 -27.29 -57.44
CA ARG A 3 12.75 -27.96 -56.25
C ARG A 3 13.58 -27.50 -55.05
N LEU A 4 12.95 -26.81 -54.13
CA LEU A 4 13.54 -26.41 -52.82
C LEU A 4 13.29 -27.53 -51.82
N ALA A 5 14.36 -28.21 -51.40
CA ALA A 5 14.31 -29.22 -50.34
C ALA A 5 14.37 -28.50 -48.97
N ILE A 6 13.33 -28.68 -48.15
CA ILE A 6 13.28 -28.18 -46.77
C ILE A 6 13.83 -29.26 -45.85
N PHE A 7 15.00 -29.01 -45.24
CA PHE A 7 15.55 -29.82 -44.15
C PHE A 7 14.86 -29.45 -42.84
N LEU A 8 14.11 -30.39 -42.28
CA LEU A 8 13.60 -30.32 -40.90
C LEU A 8 14.73 -30.79 -39.96
N ALA A 9 15.36 -29.83 -39.26
CA ALA A 9 16.25 -30.15 -38.15
C ALA A 9 15.40 -30.28 -36.87
N GLY A 10 15.25 -31.51 -36.38
CA GLY A 10 14.58 -31.78 -35.09
C GLY A 10 15.49 -31.38 -33.92
N PHE A 11 15.10 -30.41 -33.15
CA PHE A 11 15.71 -30.08 -31.85
C PHE A 11 15.09 -30.97 -30.77
N ALA A 12 15.84 -31.92 -30.26
CA ALA A 12 15.50 -32.67 -29.04
C ALA A 12 15.83 -31.80 -27.83
N VAL A 13 14.82 -31.36 -27.10
CA VAL A 13 14.98 -30.65 -25.84
C VAL A 13 15.04 -31.66 -24.69
N PRO A 14 16.11 -31.71 -23.88
CA PRO A 14 16.15 -32.56 -22.69
C PRO A 14 15.22 -31.99 -21.62
N ALA A 15 14.27 -32.75 -21.14
CA ALA A 15 13.44 -32.45 -20.00
C ALA A 15 14.29 -32.54 -18.71
N ILE A 16 14.67 -31.40 -18.14
CA ILE A 16 15.27 -31.33 -16.81
C ILE A 16 14.13 -31.35 -15.80
N ALA A 17 13.92 -32.49 -15.15
CA ALA A 17 13.01 -32.61 -14.02
C ALA A 17 13.65 -31.95 -12.78
N LEU A 18 13.21 -30.73 -12.42
CA LEU A 18 13.52 -30.10 -11.16
C LEU A 18 12.64 -30.73 -10.07
N ALA A 19 13.21 -31.62 -9.29
CA ALA A 19 12.60 -32.12 -8.06
C ALA A 19 12.54 -30.99 -7.04
N GLN A 20 11.37 -30.42 -6.83
CA GLN A 20 11.12 -29.43 -5.76
C GLN A 20 11.01 -30.20 -4.44
N SER A 21 11.98 -30.01 -3.56
CA SER A 21 11.95 -30.49 -2.18
C SER A 21 10.86 -29.73 -1.42
N LEU A 22 9.75 -30.40 -1.14
CA LEU A 22 8.72 -29.89 -0.24
C LEU A 22 9.29 -29.94 1.18
N THR A 23 9.68 -28.79 1.73
CA THR A 23 9.99 -28.66 3.16
C THR A 23 8.70 -28.83 3.95
N PRO A 24 8.65 -29.74 4.96
CA PRO A 24 7.44 -29.89 5.76
C PRO A 24 7.22 -28.63 6.60
N ILE A 25 5.99 -28.10 6.53
CA ILE A 25 5.55 -27.01 7.40
C ILE A 25 5.48 -27.54 8.83
N THR A 26 6.42 -27.12 9.68
CA THR A 26 6.37 -27.41 11.11
C THR A 26 5.28 -26.55 11.75
N THR A 27 4.12 -27.12 12.00
CA THR A 27 3.08 -26.49 12.84
C THR A 27 3.52 -26.50 14.27
N THR A 28 3.92 -25.32 14.79
CA THR A 28 4.13 -25.13 16.23
C THR A 28 2.77 -25.19 16.91
N PRO A 29 2.56 -26.09 17.90
CA PRO A 29 1.32 -26.11 18.65
C PRO A 29 1.14 -24.80 19.43
N LEU A 30 0.00 -24.15 19.26
CA LEU A 30 -0.41 -23.03 20.12
C LEU A 30 -0.53 -23.55 21.55
N MET A 31 0.29 -23.01 22.45
CA MET A 31 0.14 -23.27 23.87
C MET A 31 -1.26 -22.84 24.32
N PRO A 32 -1.98 -23.70 25.09
CA PRO A 32 -3.24 -23.28 25.66
C PRO A 32 -3.00 -22.15 26.68
N PRO A 33 -3.95 -21.20 26.83
CA PRO A 33 -3.81 -20.13 27.81
C PRO A 33 -3.69 -20.77 29.20
N SER A 34 -2.62 -20.40 29.92
CA SER A 34 -2.35 -20.82 31.28
C SER A 34 -3.60 -20.62 32.13
N ALA A 35 -4.04 -21.72 32.72
CA ALA A 35 -5.14 -21.71 33.70
C ALA A 35 -4.79 -20.71 34.82
N ARG A 36 -5.76 -19.85 35.09
CA ARG A 36 -5.77 -18.86 36.16
C ARG A 36 -5.42 -19.54 37.48
N GLN A 37 -4.24 -19.28 38.05
CA GLN A 37 -3.90 -19.72 39.38
C GLN A 37 -4.90 -19.12 40.39
N PRO A 38 -5.37 -19.91 41.36
CA PRO A 38 -6.18 -19.39 42.47
C PRO A 38 -5.36 -18.38 43.28
N SER A 39 -5.93 -17.20 43.48
CA SER A 39 -5.35 -16.13 44.28
C SER A 39 -5.11 -16.63 45.70
N ALA A 40 -3.86 -16.58 46.17
CA ALA A 40 -3.52 -16.78 47.58
C ALA A 40 -4.20 -15.70 48.42
N PRO A 41 -4.59 -16.00 49.69
CA PRO A 41 -5.22 -15.04 50.59
C PRO A 41 -4.28 -13.85 50.81
N MET A 42 -4.82 -12.63 50.61
CA MET A 42 -4.11 -11.39 50.89
C MET A 42 -3.73 -11.29 52.35
N ALA A 43 -2.43 -11.34 52.63
CA ALA A 43 -1.88 -10.90 53.89
C ALA A 43 -2.06 -9.39 54.04
N THR A 44 -2.64 -8.95 55.15
CA THR A 44 -2.83 -7.56 55.53
C THR A 44 -1.47 -6.86 55.56
N PRO A 45 -1.22 -5.77 54.82
CA PRO A 45 0.04 -5.04 54.92
C PRO A 45 0.13 -4.30 56.26
N PRO A 46 1.33 -4.19 56.84
CA PRO A 46 1.54 -3.40 58.07
C PRO A 46 1.32 -1.91 57.76
N PRO A 47 0.95 -1.09 58.78
CA PRO A 47 0.74 0.35 58.59
C PRO A 47 2.07 1.01 58.16
N VAL A 48 2.13 1.53 56.94
CA VAL A 48 3.24 2.36 56.45
C VAL A 48 3.06 3.77 56.94
N ASP A 49 4.05 4.27 57.68
CA ASP A 49 4.18 5.66 58.10
C ASP A 49 4.28 6.56 56.84
N GLN A 50 3.25 7.37 56.60
CA GLN A 50 3.13 8.25 55.42
C GLN A 50 3.86 9.56 55.67
N THR A 51 5.20 9.56 55.73
CA THR A 51 5.94 10.82 55.81
C THR A 51 7.19 10.83 54.93
N GLN A 52 7.06 10.37 53.70
CA GLN A 52 8.03 10.71 52.63
C GLN A 52 7.27 11.15 51.40
N ALA A 53 7.09 12.48 51.23
CA ALA A 53 6.68 13.06 49.99
C ALA A 53 7.71 12.73 48.90
N LEU A 54 7.41 11.78 48.04
CA LEU A 54 8.18 11.54 46.82
C LEU A 54 8.14 12.82 45.96
N PRO A 55 9.29 13.25 45.40
CA PRO A 55 9.27 14.37 44.48
C PRO A 55 8.30 14.05 43.32
N ALA A 56 7.35 14.95 43.08
CA ALA A 56 6.40 14.82 42.01
C ALA A 56 7.14 14.71 40.66
N VAL A 57 7.11 13.50 40.09
CA VAL A 57 7.57 13.32 38.71
C VAL A 57 6.64 14.12 37.81
N ALA A 58 7.18 15.13 37.14
CA ALA A 58 6.44 15.93 36.16
C ALA A 58 5.80 14.99 35.12
N PRO A 59 4.51 15.20 34.76
CA PRO A 59 3.88 14.39 33.74
C PRO A 59 4.73 14.43 32.45
N PRO A 60 4.91 13.31 31.73
CA PRO A 60 5.60 13.32 30.45
C PRO A 60 4.90 14.32 29.53
N ALA A 61 5.70 15.21 28.91
CA ALA A 61 5.17 16.17 27.93
C ALA A 61 4.35 15.44 26.87
N ALA A 62 3.14 15.91 26.64
CA ALA A 62 2.28 15.34 25.61
C ALA A 62 3.02 15.37 24.25
N PRO A 63 2.92 14.33 23.41
CA PRO A 63 3.56 14.32 22.12
C PRO A 63 3.07 15.52 21.31
N GLN A 64 4.00 16.37 20.87
CA GLN A 64 3.69 17.50 20.02
C GLN A 64 3.19 16.97 18.69
N SER A 65 1.94 17.21 18.32
CA SER A 65 1.42 16.88 17.00
C SER A 65 2.12 17.77 15.97
N ILE A 66 2.90 17.15 15.08
CA ILE A 66 3.48 17.84 13.92
C ILE A 66 2.29 18.20 13.02
N GLN A 67 2.07 19.49 12.80
CA GLN A 67 1.08 19.96 11.83
C GLN A 67 1.67 19.79 10.43
N LEU A 68 1.24 18.75 9.72
CA LEU A 68 1.62 18.53 8.33
C LEU A 68 0.87 19.54 7.44
N THR A 69 1.62 20.25 6.61
CA THR A 69 1.09 21.22 5.67
C THR A 69 1.07 20.63 4.27
N TRP A 70 -0.01 20.84 3.53
CA TRP A 70 -0.13 20.42 2.13
C TRP A 70 -0.08 21.65 1.22
N VAL A 71 0.71 21.57 0.14
CA VAL A 71 0.90 22.62 -0.86
C VAL A 71 0.34 22.17 -2.20
N PRO A 72 -0.66 22.86 -2.76
CA PRO A 72 -1.27 22.49 -4.03
C PRO A 72 -0.29 22.55 -5.20
N GLN A 73 -0.43 21.58 -6.09
CA GLN A 73 0.32 21.46 -7.34
C GLN A 73 -0.63 21.43 -8.53
N SER A 74 -0.11 21.73 -9.73
CA SER A 74 -0.92 21.80 -10.95
C SER A 74 -1.06 20.47 -11.69
N THR A 75 -0.23 19.48 -11.37
CA THR A 75 -0.09 18.27 -12.19
C THR A 75 0.15 17.05 -11.31
N ALA A 76 -0.61 15.98 -11.55
CA ALA A 76 -0.41 14.67 -10.93
C ALA A 76 0.37 13.74 -11.87
N GLN A 77 1.25 12.93 -11.31
CA GLN A 77 1.89 11.79 -11.96
C GLN A 77 1.30 10.51 -11.39
N LEU A 78 0.71 9.71 -12.25
CA LEU A 78 0.01 8.48 -11.90
C LEU A 78 0.69 7.31 -12.60
N GLN A 79 0.93 6.23 -11.86
CA GLN A 79 1.29 4.94 -12.43
C GLN A 79 0.02 4.13 -12.61
N VAL A 80 -0.22 3.66 -13.83
CA VAL A 80 -1.37 2.82 -14.16
C VAL A 80 -0.87 1.48 -14.68
N LEU A 81 -1.38 0.39 -14.11
CA LEU A 81 -1.04 -0.97 -14.49
C LEU A 81 -2.29 -1.68 -15.02
N ASP A 82 -2.18 -2.24 -16.23
CA ASP A 82 -3.09 -3.26 -16.75
C ASP A 82 -2.58 -4.64 -16.32
N LYS A 83 -3.26 -5.28 -15.38
CA LYS A 83 -2.86 -6.58 -14.80
C LYS A 83 -3.04 -7.75 -15.75
N VAL A 84 -3.93 -7.61 -16.73
CA VAL A 84 -4.21 -8.67 -17.73
C VAL A 84 -3.15 -8.69 -18.82
N ASN A 85 -2.79 -7.50 -19.33
CA ASN A 85 -1.83 -7.36 -20.41
C ASN A 85 -0.41 -7.09 -19.92
N ALA A 86 -0.19 -7.02 -18.59
CA ALA A 86 1.08 -6.65 -17.95
C ALA A 86 1.66 -5.34 -18.49
N GLN A 87 0.81 -4.38 -18.84
CA GLN A 87 1.20 -3.07 -19.35
C GLN A 87 1.22 -2.07 -18.21
N ASN A 88 2.34 -1.36 -18.07
CA ASN A 88 2.56 -0.31 -17.08
C ASN A 88 2.83 1.00 -17.81
N ALA A 89 2.16 2.07 -17.40
CA ALA A 89 2.34 3.41 -17.95
C ALA A 89 2.40 4.46 -16.84
N LEU A 90 3.27 5.46 -17.04
CA LEU A 90 3.28 6.69 -16.24
C LEU A 90 2.43 7.74 -16.99
N VAL A 91 1.31 8.11 -16.39
CA VAL A 91 0.37 9.09 -16.94
C VAL A 91 0.51 10.40 -16.19
N THR A 92 0.71 11.49 -16.90
CA THR A 92 0.79 12.83 -16.33
C THR A 92 -0.50 13.60 -16.67
N VAL A 93 -1.22 14.05 -15.64
CA VAL A 93 -2.54 14.68 -15.78
C VAL A 93 -2.56 16.00 -15.03
N LYS A 94 -3.01 17.08 -15.68
CA LYS A 94 -3.20 18.37 -15.00
C LYS A 94 -4.43 18.31 -14.11
N VAL A 95 -4.37 19.02 -12.99
CA VAL A 95 -5.53 19.21 -12.09
C VAL A 95 -6.69 19.82 -12.87
N GLY A 96 -7.88 19.27 -12.69
CA GLY A 96 -9.09 19.63 -13.42
C GLY A 96 -9.23 18.96 -14.80
N GLN A 97 -8.25 18.14 -15.21
CA GLN A 97 -8.31 17.41 -16.49
C GLN A 97 -8.51 15.91 -16.29
N GLU A 98 -9.01 15.28 -17.33
CA GLU A 98 -9.23 13.85 -17.42
C GLU A 98 -8.20 13.21 -18.36
N ALA A 99 -7.75 12.00 -18.02
CA ALA A 99 -6.92 11.15 -18.86
C ALA A 99 -7.60 9.79 -19.03
N GLN A 100 -7.42 9.18 -20.20
CA GLN A 100 -7.93 7.86 -20.50
C GLN A 100 -6.77 6.85 -20.55
N PHE A 101 -6.97 5.69 -19.91
CA PHE A 101 -6.08 4.55 -20.02
C PHE A 101 -6.90 3.26 -20.14
N GLY A 102 -6.83 2.60 -21.29
CA GLY A 102 -7.69 1.45 -21.57
C GLY A 102 -9.18 1.85 -21.49
N SER A 103 -9.93 1.21 -20.61
CA SER A 103 -11.33 1.57 -20.34
C SER A 103 -11.51 2.53 -19.16
N LEU A 104 -10.43 2.90 -18.46
CA LEU A 104 -10.51 3.85 -17.36
C LEU A 104 -10.52 5.29 -17.85
N ASN A 105 -11.36 6.11 -17.24
CA ASN A 105 -11.32 7.56 -17.28
C ASN A 105 -10.87 8.05 -15.88
N ILE A 106 -9.79 8.83 -15.83
CA ILE A 106 -9.16 9.29 -14.59
C ILE A 106 -9.19 10.81 -14.56
N LEU A 107 -10.04 11.37 -13.71
CA LEU A 107 -10.12 12.81 -13.44
C LEU A 107 -9.29 13.14 -12.22
N VAL A 108 -8.32 14.06 -12.34
CA VAL A 108 -7.55 14.60 -11.22
C VAL A 108 -8.21 15.89 -10.75
N GLN A 109 -8.72 15.91 -9.52
CA GLN A 109 -9.40 17.08 -8.96
C GLN A 109 -8.48 17.96 -8.10
N ALA A 110 -7.50 17.34 -7.41
CA ALA A 110 -6.47 18.03 -6.65
C ALA A 110 -5.19 17.20 -6.63
N CYS A 111 -4.03 17.86 -6.41
CA CYS A 111 -2.74 17.21 -6.23
C CYS A 111 -1.89 18.09 -5.31
N ASP A 112 -1.47 17.54 -4.18
CA ASP A 112 -0.80 18.27 -3.11
C ASP A 112 0.49 17.55 -2.70
N ILE A 113 1.48 18.31 -2.22
CA ILE A 113 2.74 17.76 -1.67
C ILE A 113 3.00 18.34 -0.29
N HIS A 114 3.83 17.67 0.48
CA HIS A 114 4.45 18.29 1.65
C HIS A 114 5.58 19.22 1.21
N PRO A 115 5.79 20.36 1.92
CA PRO A 115 6.91 21.24 1.64
C PRO A 115 8.25 20.56 1.98
N PRO A 116 9.40 21.07 1.45
CA PRO A 116 10.70 20.41 1.56
C PRO A 116 11.23 20.22 2.99
N ASP A 117 10.71 20.97 3.96
CA ASP A 117 11.06 20.91 5.39
C ASP A 117 10.29 19.84 6.17
N GLN A 118 9.39 19.13 5.49
CA GLN A 118 8.57 18.03 6.06
C GLN A 118 8.89 16.69 5.38
N PRO A 119 8.52 15.56 5.99
CA PRO A 119 8.60 14.27 5.31
C PRO A 119 7.86 14.33 3.98
N GLN A 120 8.56 13.98 2.90
CA GLN A 120 8.00 14.11 1.55
C GLN A 120 6.90 13.09 1.32
N ASP A 121 5.73 13.56 0.94
CA ASP A 121 4.61 12.75 0.46
C ASP A 121 3.84 13.54 -0.60
N SER A 122 3.05 12.84 -1.38
CA SER A 122 2.16 13.42 -2.39
C SER A 122 0.78 12.80 -2.26
N ALA A 123 -0.25 13.61 -2.34
CA ALA A 123 -1.63 13.17 -2.32
C ALA A 123 -2.38 13.72 -3.53
N ALA A 124 -3.18 12.87 -4.17
CA ALA A 124 -4.07 13.32 -5.25
C ALA A 124 -5.51 12.90 -4.98
N PHE A 125 -6.45 13.81 -5.21
CA PHE A 125 -7.87 13.50 -5.18
C PHE A 125 -8.32 13.11 -6.59
N LEU A 126 -8.70 11.83 -6.73
CA LEU A 126 -9.03 11.21 -8.01
C LEU A 126 -10.50 10.80 -8.06
N THR A 127 -11.09 10.94 -9.25
CA THR A 127 -12.31 10.24 -9.62
C THR A 127 -11.98 9.34 -10.80
N ILE A 128 -12.12 8.04 -10.62
CA ILE A 128 -11.82 7.02 -11.62
C ILE A 128 -13.12 6.29 -11.96
N THR A 129 -13.44 6.23 -13.23
CA THR A 129 -14.60 5.49 -13.75
C THR A 129 -14.13 4.54 -14.85
N ASP A 130 -14.85 3.44 -15.04
CA ASP A 130 -14.63 2.52 -16.17
C ASP A 130 -15.80 2.65 -17.16
N SER A 131 -15.50 2.62 -18.44
CA SER A 131 -16.52 2.65 -19.51
C SER A 131 -17.31 1.35 -19.62
N ARG A 132 -16.88 0.27 -18.97
CA ARG A 132 -17.60 -1.00 -18.93
C ARG A 132 -18.71 -0.97 -17.89
N PRO A 133 -19.86 -1.58 -18.17
CA PRO A 133 -20.95 -1.66 -17.21
C PRO A 133 -20.52 -2.46 -15.98
N ASP A 134 -21.01 -2.05 -14.82
CA ASP A 134 -20.82 -2.71 -13.52
C ASP A 134 -19.36 -2.83 -13.04
N ALA A 135 -18.41 -2.16 -13.72
CA ALA A 135 -17.03 -2.12 -13.27
C ALA A 135 -16.87 -1.16 -12.07
N PRO A 136 -16.05 -1.53 -11.07
CA PRO A 136 -15.85 -0.68 -9.91
C PRO A 136 -15.09 0.59 -10.27
N GLY A 137 -15.55 1.72 -9.73
CA GLY A 137 -14.87 3.01 -9.78
C GLY A 137 -14.18 3.34 -8.46
N PHE A 138 -13.58 4.52 -8.42
CA PHE A 138 -12.93 5.07 -7.22
C PHE A 138 -13.18 6.57 -7.13
N ARG A 139 -13.37 7.09 -5.92
CA ARG A 139 -13.36 8.51 -5.65
C ARG A 139 -12.80 8.79 -4.27
N GLY A 140 -11.68 9.51 -4.21
CA GLY A 140 -11.05 9.84 -2.93
C GLY A 140 -9.61 10.28 -3.09
N TRP A 141 -8.95 10.49 -1.96
CA TRP A 141 -7.53 10.77 -1.88
C TRP A 141 -6.72 9.48 -1.98
N MET A 142 -5.69 9.50 -2.81
CA MET A 142 -4.62 8.51 -2.84
C MET A 142 -3.30 9.15 -2.42
N LEU A 143 -2.55 8.49 -1.56
CA LEU A 143 -1.25 8.93 -1.08
C LEU A 143 -0.13 8.12 -1.76
N ALA A 144 0.98 8.80 -2.08
CA ALA A 144 2.12 8.15 -2.72
C ALA A 144 2.88 7.23 -1.75
N ASP A 145 3.13 7.69 -0.52
CA ASP A 145 3.89 6.92 0.48
C ASP A 145 3.07 5.78 1.12
N ASN A 146 1.75 5.92 1.16
CA ASN A 146 0.87 4.93 1.77
C ASN A 146 -0.27 4.50 0.82
N PRO A 147 0.04 3.88 -0.32
CA PRO A 147 -0.96 3.56 -1.33
C PRO A 147 -2.00 2.53 -0.86
N SER A 148 -1.70 1.74 0.17
CA SER A 148 -2.62 0.75 0.74
C SER A 148 -3.77 1.35 1.56
N LEU A 149 -3.67 2.60 1.99
CA LEU A 149 -4.73 3.25 2.76
C LEU A 149 -5.97 3.56 1.91
N SER A 150 -5.76 3.82 0.62
CA SER A 150 -6.82 4.19 -0.31
C SER A 150 -6.42 3.81 -1.73
N MET A 151 -7.02 2.75 -2.26
CA MET A 151 -6.67 2.20 -3.57
C MET A 151 -7.92 1.88 -4.40
N LEU A 152 -7.76 1.89 -5.72
CA LEU A 152 -8.77 1.38 -6.64
C LEU A 152 -8.90 -0.15 -6.50
N GLN A 153 -10.07 -0.62 -6.11
CA GLN A 153 -10.42 -2.05 -6.07
C GLN A 153 -10.96 -2.49 -7.45
N HIS A 154 -10.06 -2.78 -8.40
CA HIS A 154 -10.44 -3.07 -9.77
C HIS A 154 -9.83 -4.40 -10.26
N PRO A 155 -10.57 -5.30 -10.92
CA PRO A 155 -10.05 -6.62 -11.33
C PRO A 155 -8.93 -6.54 -12.37
N ILE A 156 -8.96 -5.54 -13.25
CA ILE A 156 -8.03 -5.43 -14.38
C ILE A 156 -6.95 -4.39 -14.15
N TYR A 157 -7.31 -3.26 -13.55
CA TYR A 157 -6.40 -2.12 -13.41
C TYR A 157 -5.96 -1.88 -11.98
N ASP A 158 -4.77 -1.32 -11.84
CA ASP A 158 -4.27 -0.69 -10.61
C ASP A 158 -3.82 0.73 -10.94
N VAL A 159 -4.13 1.68 -10.05
CA VAL A 159 -3.75 3.09 -10.20
C VAL A 159 -3.11 3.55 -8.91
N ARG A 160 -1.95 4.22 -9.03
CA ARG A 160 -1.20 4.77 -7.89
C ARG A 160 -0.76 6.19 -8.18
N VAL A 161 -0.75 7.02 -7.16
CA VAL A 161 -0.08 8.31 -7.20
C VAL A 161 1.42 8.08 -7.06
N VAL A 162 2.20 8.68 -7.96
CA VAL A 162 3.68 8.67 -7.91
C VAL A 162 4.19 10.01 -7.37
N GLY A 163 3.49 11.10 -7.68
CA GLY A 163 3.85 12.41 -7.20
C GLY A 163 3.00 13.52 -7.81
N CYS A 164 3.20 14.72 -7.27
CA CYS A 164 2.62 15.97 -7.78
C CYS A 164 3.73 16.95 -8.14
N LYS A 165 3.48 17.81 -9.12
CA LYS A 165 4.42 18.88 -9.52
C LYS A 165 3.68 20.10 -10.06
N ALA A 166 4.39 21.24 -10.04
CA ALA A 166 3.92 22.49 -10.62
C ALA A 166 3.83 22.42 -12.16
#